data_3c2cd7685d1822346efd9ed888f90c6c
#
_entry.id   3c2cd7685d1822346efd9ed888f90c6c
#
_cell.length_a   1.000
_cell.length_b   1.000
_cell.length_c   1.000
_cell.angle_alpha   90.00
_cell.angle_beta   90.00
_cell.angle_gamma   90.00
#
_symmetry.space_group_name_H-M   'P 1'
#
loop_
_entity.id
_entity.type
_entity.pdbx_description
1 polymer ?
#
loop_
_entity_poly.entity_id
_entity_poly.type
_entity_poly.pdbx_seq_one_letter_code
_entity_poly.pdbx_strand_id
1 'polypeptide(L)'
;MQTAPDVEIQSATFTTLTFTAQKNGMPGEVIGLGRSGNLQLCPVLSTIHRILHLRHHNAAAAIPLASYHTQDRWCKVPPSNITDALRVAVAILRPALEFLPTGISARSSQASGAMTLLCAQVNSNVIRLLGRWRSDEILCYLHIQAKPVMQDFASRMLTHGNFVLTPNQDVPCY
;
A
#
# COMPACT_ATOMS: atom_id res chain seq x y z
N MET A 1 17.91 19.39 -21.30
CA MET A 1 19.07 19.36 -20.39
C MET A 1 18.54 19.12 -18.99
N GLN A 2 18.90 18.01 -18.34
CA GLN A 2 18.47 17.74 -16.95
C GLN A 2 19.20 18.72 -16.03
N THR A 3 18.49 19.29 -15.07
CA THR A 3 19.09 20.16 -14.05
C THR A 3 19.81 19.33 -12.98
N ALA A 4 20.81 19.89 -12.29
CA ALA A 4 21.50 19.19 -11.20
C ALA A 4 20.53 18.61 -10.13
N PRO A 5 19.46 19.33 -9.71
CA PRO A 5 18.44 18.78 -8.82
C PRO A 5 17.68 17.56 -9.38
N ASP A 6 17.56 17.42 -10.70
CA ASP A 6 16.88 16.27 -11.30
C ASP A 6 17.74 15.01 -11.27
N VAL A 7 19.06 15.16 -11.41
CA VAL A 7 20.01 14.04 -11.27
C VAL A 7 20.01 13.52 -9.82
N GLU A 8 20.01 14.40 -8.84
CA GLU A 8 19.94 14.03 -7.42
C GLU A 8 18.66 13.28 -7.09
N ILE A 9 17.50 13.74 -7.61
CA ILE A 9 16.22 13.05 -7.42
C ILE A 9 16.25 11.65 -8.04
N GLN A 10 16.85 11.47 -9.22
CA GLN A 10 16.94 10.17 -9.86
C GLN A 10 17.77 9.16 -9.08
N SER A 11 18.73 9.60 -8.29
CA SER A 11 19.55 8.74 -7.42
C SER A 11 18.90 8.36 -6.10
N ALA A 12 17.71 8.92 -5.76
CA ALA A 12 17.03 8.65 -4.51
C ALA A 12 16.80 7.16 -4.28
N THR A 13 17.08 6.69 -3.07
CA THR A 13 16.89 5.30 -2.63
C THR A 13 15.64 5.11 -1.78
N PHE A 14 15.07 6.21 -1.29
CA PHE A 14 13.95 6.24 -0.37
C PHE A 14 13.00 7.39 -0.71
N THR A 15 11.71 7.22 -0.45
CA THR A 15 10.69 8.27 -0.59
C THR A 15 9.81 8.33 0.64
N THR A 16 9.40 9.54 1.01
CA THR A 16 8.41 9.77 2.05
C THR A 16 7.20 10.49 1.47
N LEU A 17 6.03 10.08 1.93
CA LEU A 17 4.76 10.75 1.63
C LEU A 17 4.20 11.33 2.91
N THR A 18 4.04 12.66 2.95
CA THR A 18 3.42 13.37 4.08
C THR A 18 1.96 13.67 3.73
N PHE A 19 1.05 13.24 4.60
CA PHE A 19 -0.39 13.44 4.42
C PHE A 19 -0.82 14.73 5.13
N THR A 20 -1.04 15.79 4.38
CA THR A 20 -1.47 17.10 4.92
C THR A 20 -2.94 17.12 5.31
N ALA A 21 -3.76 16.27 4.68
CA ALA A 21 -5.18 16.09 5.01
C ALA A 21 -5.57 14.64 4.76
N GLN A 22 -6.31 14.04 5.70
CA GLN A 22 -6.80 12.67 5.57
C GLN A 22 -8.08 12.46 6.40
N LYS A 23 -8.89 11.48 5.98
CA LYS A 23 -10.20 11.21 6.59
C LYS A 23 -10.10 10.76 8.05
N ASN A 24 -9.17 9.87 8.36
CA ASN A 24 -9.10 9.17 9.65
C ASN A 24 -7.76 9.36 10.37
N GLY A 25 -6.86 10.24 9.89
CA GLY A 25 -5.52 10.41 10.41
C GLY A 25 -5.28 11.78 11.04
N MET A 26 -4.12 11.95 11.66
CA MET A 26 -3.63 13.27 12.03
C MET A 26 -2.94 13.91 10.82
N PRO A 27 -3.15 15.22 10.58
CA PRO A 27 -2.34 15.95 9.60
C PRO A 27 -0.86 15.78 9.93
N GLY A 28 -0.03 15.61 8.89
CA GLY A 28 1.41 15.46 9.05
C GLY A 28 1.92 14.03 9.23
N GLU A 29 1.05 13.00 9.22
CA GLU A 29 1.52 11.61 9.18
C GLU A 29 2.41 11.36 7.96
N VAL A 30 3.52 10.64 8.18
CA VAL A 30 4.52 10.33 7.15
C VAL A 30 4.63 8.83 6.96
N ILE A 31 4.59 8.38 5.71
CA ILE A 31 4.91 7.00 5.33
C ILE A 31 6.16 7.02 4.46
N GLY A 32 7.12 6.15 4.78
CA GLY A 32 8.34 5.99 4.03
C GLY A 32 8.41 4.65 3.31
N LEU A 33 8.95 4.64 2.10
CA LEU A 33 9.13 3.44 1.29
C LEU A 33 10.50 3.46 0.62
N GLY A 34 11.20 2.33 0.67
CA GLY A 34 12.46 2.10 -0.04
C GLY A 34 12.25 1.61 -1.48
N ARG A 35 13.34 1.44 -2.23
CA ARG A 35 13.29 0.81 -3.55
C ARG A 35 12.90 -0.66 -3.44
N SER A 36 12.05 -1.12 -4.33
CA SER A 36 11.58 -2.51 -4.38
C SER A 36 12.55 -3.48 -5.08
N GLY A 37 13.55 -2.97 -5.78
CA GLY A 37 14.37 -3.78 -6.69
C GLY A 37 13.73 -4.05 -8.06
N ASN A 38 12.45 -3.76 -8.24
CA ASN A 38 11.72 -3.93 -9.49
C ASN A 38 11.50 -2.57 -10.16
N LEU A 39 11.89 -2.41 -11.44
CA LEU A 39 11.79 -1.13 -12.15
C LEU A 39 10.34 -0.67 -12.38
N GLN A 40 9.41 -1.60 -12.56
CA GLN A 40 8.01 -1.30 -12.86
C GLN A 40 7.18 -1.10 -11.59
N LEU A 41 7.51 -1.82 -10.51
CA LEU A 41 6.75 -1.83 -9.26
C LEU A 41 7.50 -1.16 -8.11
N CYS A 42 8.29 -0.13 -8.40
CA CYS A 42 9.09 0.58 -7.40
C CYS A 42 8.40 1.89 -6.98
N PRO A 43 8.03 2.04 -5.70
CA PRO A 43 7.40 3.26 -5.21
C PRO A 43 8.31 4.49 -5.32
N VAL A 44 9.62 4.31 -5.14
CA VAL A 44 10.61 5.39 -5.28
C VAL A 44 10.67 5.87 -6.73
N LEU A 45 10.77 4.95 -7.71
CA LEU A 45 10.81 5.31 -9.13
C LEU A 45 9.49 5.96 -9.57
N SER A 46 8.35 5.45 -9.12
CA SER A 46 7.04 6.06 -9.39
C SER A 46 6.96 7.49 -8.86
N THR A 47 7.48 7.73 -7.65
CA THR A 47 7.54 9.08 -7.05
C THR A 47 8.49 9.98 -7.83
N ILE A 48 9.66 9.50 -8.23
CA ILE A 48 10.62 10.24 -9.06
C ILE A 48 9.96 10.69 -10.36
N HIS A 49 9.39 9.76 -11.13
CA HIS A 49 8.71 10.06 -12.37
C HIS A 49 7.61 11.09 -12.18
N ARG A 50 6.89 10.98 -11.06
CA ARG A 50 5.83 11.91 -10.74
C ARG A 50 6.34 13.31 -10.45
N ILE A 51 7.39 13.45 -9.64
CA ILE A 51 8.01 14.75 -9.34
C ILE A 51 8.60 15.39 -10.60
N LEU A 52 9.30 14.63 -11.43
CA LEU A 52 9.86 15.11 -12.68
C LEU A 52 8.76 15.61 -13.63
N HIS A 53 7.63 14.89 -13.74
CA HIS A 53 6.48 15.34 -14.52
C HIS A 53 5.92 16.67 -14.00
N LEU A 54 5.74 16.81 -12.68
CA LEU A 54 5.25 18.06 -12.09
C LEU A 54 6.20 19.24 -12.36
N ARG A 55 7.51 19.02 -12.23
CA ARG A 55 8.53 20.03 -12.52
C ARG A 55 8.58 20.41 -14.00
N HIS A 56 8.49 19.42 -14.88
CA HIS A 56 8.48 19.66 -16.33
C HIS A 56 7.36 20.61 -16.76
N HIS A 57 6.22 20.54 -16.10
CA HIS A 57 5.06 21.41 -16.33
C HIS A 57 4.98 22.62 -15.38
N ASN A 58 6.06 22.97 -14.67
CA ASN A 58 6.13 24.11 -13.76
C ASN A 58 5.00 24.12 -12.72
N ALA A 59 4.68 22.94 -12.15
CA ALA A 59 3.64 22.82 -11.14
C ALA A 59 3.93 23.68 -9.92
N ALA A 60 2.97 24.48 -9.50
CA ALA A 60 3.06 25.19 -8.22
C ALA A 60 3.12 24.21 -7.04
N ALA A 61 3.77 24.59 -5.93
CA ALA A 61 3.94 23.73 -4.75
C ALA A 61 2.61 23.21 -4.14
N ALA A 62 1.52 23.92 -4.39
CA ALA A 62 0.18 23.52 -3.93
C ALA A 62 -0.48 22.42 -4.79
N ILE A 63 0.09 22.08 -5.96
CA ILE A 63 -0.48 21.05 -6.84
C ILE A 63 -0.28 19.67 -6.19
N PRO A 64 -1.37 18.91 -5.94
CA PRO A 64 -1.26 17.58 -5.35
C PRO A 64 -0.44 16.62 -6.20
N LEU A 65 0.28 15.70 -5.57
CA LEU A 65 1.08 14.70 -6.24
C LEU A 65 0.26 13.86 -7.24
N ALA A 66 -1.00 13.55 -6.91
CA ALA A 66 -1.93 12.83 -7.77
C ALA A 66 -2.65 13.76 -8.78
N SER A 67 -1.89 14.62 -9.49
CA SER A 67 -2.43 15.52 -10.51
C SER A 67 -1.68 15.32 -11.83
N TYR A 68 -2.32 15.53 -12.95
CA TYR A 68 -1.71 15.51 -14.29
C TYR A 68 -2.02 16.80 -15.04
N HIS A 69 -1.13 17.16 -15.96
CA HIS A 69 -1.28 18.34 -16.79
C HIS A 69 -1.84 17.96 -18.16
N THR A 70 -2.90 18.63 -18.59
CA THR A 70 -3.49 18.46 -19.92
C THR A 70 -4.22 19.73 -20.34
N GLN A 71 -4.16 20.07 -21.61
CA GLN A 71 -4.83 21.26 -22.18
C GLN A 71 -4.60 22.52 -21.33
N ASP A 72 -3.34 22.76 -20.95
CA ASP A 72 -2.89 23.91 -20.15
C ASP A 72 -3.54 24.05 -18.76
N ARG A 73 -4.07 22.96 -18.22
CA ARG A 73 -4.62 22.92 -16.86
C ARG A 73 -4.19 21.70 -16.06
N TRP A 74 -4.19 21.87 -14.75
CA TRP A 74 -3.96 20.79 -13.78
C TRP A 74 -5.27 20.07 -13.44
N CYS A 75 -5.28 18.77 -13.60
CA CYS A 75 -6.40 17.90 -13.24
C CYS A 75 -5.96 16.92 -12.15
N LYS A 76 -6.82 16.69 -11.15
CA LYS A 76 -6.61 15.63 -10.15
C LYS A 76 -6.99 14.27 -10.76
N VAL A 77 -6.27 13.21 -10.40
CA VAL A 77 -6.66 11.83 -10.71
C VAL A 77 -7.79 11.42 -9.77
N PRO A 78 -9.03 11.25 -10.24
CA PRO A 78 -10.11 10.78 -9.38
C PRO A 78 -9.98 9.27 -9.11
N PRO A 79 -10.51 8.76 -7.99
CA PRO A 79 -10.53 7.32 -7.68
C PRO A 79 -11.21 6.45 -8.74
N SER A 80 -12.17 7.01 -9.50
CA SER A 80 -12.81 6.34 -10.64
C SER A 80 -11.82 5.92 -11.70
N ASN A 81 -10.86 6.78 -12.08
CA ASN A 81 -9.85 6.45 -13.08
C ASN A 81 -9.02 5.23 -12.66
N ILE A 82 -8.69 5.13 -11.37
CA ILE A 82 -7.97 3.97 -10.83
C ILE A 82 -8.85 2.72 -10.90
N THR A 83 -10.12 2.85 -10.50
CA THR A 83 -11.10 1.78 -10.56
C THR A 83 -11.27 1.26 -11.98
N ASP A 84 -11.43 2.17 -12.94
CA ASP A 84 -11.64 1.83 -14.34
C ASP A 84 -10.40 1.16 -14.96
N ALA A 85 -9.20 1.67 -14.66
CA ALA A 85 -7.94 1.05 -15.09
C ALA A 85 -7.78 -0.37 -14.53
N LEU A 86 -8.11 -0.59 -13.23
CA LEU A 86 -8.08 -1.91 -12.63
C LEU A 86 -9.11 -2.86 -13.25
N ARG A 87 -10.31 -2.38 -13.53
CA ARG A 87 -11.37 -3.17 -14.18
C ARG A 87 -10.98 -3.59 -15.60
N VAL A 88 -10.38 -2.69 -16.36
CA VAL A 88 -9.85 -3.00 -17.70
C VAL A 88 -8.76 -4.06 -17.60
N ALA A 89 -7.80 -3.92 -16.69
CA ALA A 89 -6.75 -4.91 -16.49
C ALA A 89 -7.32 -6.29 -16.12
N VAL A 90 -8.30 -6.34 -15.21
CA VAL A 90 -8.98 -7.59 -14.83
C VAL A 90 -9.75 -8.18 -16.01
N ALA A 91 -10.42 -7.36 -16.83
CA ALA A 91 -11.13 -7.85 -18.02
C ALA A 91 -10.19 -8.51 -19.03
N ILE A 92 -8.99 -7.98 -19.21
CA ILE A 92 -7.94 -8.55 -20.07
C ILE A 92 -7.43 -9.88 -19.49
N LEU A 93 -7.22 -9.94 -18.17
CA LEU A 93 -6.68 -11.11 -17.47
C LEU A 93 -7.74 -12.14 -17.07
N ARG A 94 -9.03 -11.86 -17.32
CA ARG A 94 -10.18 -12.65 -16.89
C ARG A 94 -10.07 -14.15 -17.11
N PRO A 95 -9.49 -14.65 -18.23
CA PRO A 95 -9.37 -16.10 -18.42
C PRO A 95 -8.56 -16.82 -17.34
N ALA A 96 -7.65 -16.09 -16.66
CA ALA A 96 -6.80 -16.60 -15.59
C ALA A 96 -7.28 -16.23 -14.18
N LEU A 97 -8.36 -15.46 -14.06
CA LEU A 97 -8.86 -14.95 -12.80
C LEU A 97 -10.30 -15.41 -12.54
N GLU A 98 -10.58 -15.83 -11.31
CA GLU A 98 -11.89 -16.36 -10.90
C GLU A 98 -12.90 -15.29 -10.46
N PHE A 99 -12.61 -14.00 -10.67
CA PHE A 99 -13.48 -12.92 -10.24
C PHE A 99 -13.86 -11.95 -11.36
N LEU A 100 -15.00 -11.25 -11.16
CA LEU A 100 -15.55 -10.32 -12.14
C LEU A 100 -14.95 -8.91 -11.98
N PRO A 101 -14.73 -8.18 -13.10
CA PRO A 101 -14.27 -6.78 -13.04
C PRO A 101 -15.16 -5.88 -12.20
N THR A 102 -16.47 -6.15 -12.13
CA THR A 102 -17.44 -5.37 -11.36
C THR A 102 -17.17 -5.37 -9.84
N GLY A 103 -16.52 -6.42 -9.31
CA GLY A 103 -16.11 -6.53 -7.91
C GLY A 103 -14.88 -5.68 -7.56
N ILE A 104 -14.21 -5.07 -8.55
CA ILE A 104 -12.97 -4.33 -8.35
C ILE A 104 -13.24 -2.83 -8.19
N SER A 105 -12.53 -2.22 -7.25
CA SER A 105 -12.51 -0.78 -7.00
C SER A 105 -11.12 -0.31 -6.55
N ALA A 106 -10.93 1.00 -6.43
CA ALA A 106 -9.69 1.56 -5.88
C ALA A 106 -9.38 1.05 -4.46
N ARG A 107 -10.40 0.67 -3.67
CA ARG A 107 -10.24 0.05 -2.34
C ARG A 107 -9.61 -1.34 -2.43
N SER A 108 -9.78 -2.04 -3.53
CA SER A 108 -9.19 -3.37 -3.74
C SER A 108 -7.66 -3.32 -3.69
N SER A 109 -7.04 -2.20 -4.13
CA SER A 109 -5.59 -2.01 -4.02
C SER A 109 -5.11 -1.96 -2.56
N GLN A 110 -5.89 -1.34 -1.68
CA GLN A 110 -5.56 -1.28 -0.25
C GLN A 110 -5.68 -2.66 0.40
N ALA A 111 -6.76 -3.37 0.12
CA ALA A 111 -6.98 -4.73 0.61
C ALA A 111 -5.89 -5.70 0.11
N SER A 112 -5.59 -5.63 -1.19
CA SER A 112 -4.55 -6.44 -1.82
C SER A 112 -3.17 -6.17 -1.22
N GLY A 113 -2.82 -4.90 -1.00
CA GLY A 113 -1.57 -4.51 -0.34
C GLY A 113 -1.45 -5.08 1.08
N ALA A 114 -2.51 -4.99 1.87
CA ALA A 114 -2.53 -5.56 3.23
C ALA A 114 -2.37 -7.08 3.21
N MET A 115 -3.07 -7.78 2.30
CA MET A 115 -2.95 -9.23 2.14
C MET A 115 -1.56 -9.65 1.66
N THR A 116 -0.96 -8.92 0.73
CA THR A 116 0.40 -9.20 0.24
C THR A 116 1.42 -9.10 1.39
N LEU A 117 1.31 -8.08 2.22
CA LEU A 117 2.17 -7.91 3.40
C LEU A 117 1.94 -9.03 4.44
N LEU A 118 0.69 -9.43 4.66
CA LEU A 118 0.38 -10.55 5.56
C LEU A 118 0.99 -11.86 5.03
N CYS A 119 0.84 -12.15 3.75
CA CYS A 119 1.45 -13.33 3.11
C CYS A 119 2.99 -13.29 3.14
N ALA A 120 3.58 -12.10 3.15
CA ALA A 120 5.01 -11.89 3.36
C ALA A 120 5.41 -11.95 4.86
N GLN A 121 4.50 -12.39 5.74
CA GLN A 121 4.72 -12.55 7.18
C GLN A 121 5.03 -11.23 7.93
N VAL A 122 4.66 -10.11 7.37
CA VAL A 122 4.76 -8.81 8.06
C VAL A 122 3.75 -8.79 9.21
N ASN A 123 4.18 -8.34 10.38
CA ASN A 123 3.33 -8.23 11.56
C ASN A 123 2.09 -7.37 11.30
N SER A 124 0.91 -7.83 11.71
CA SER A 124 -0.37 -7.15 11.47
C SER A 124 -0.43 -5.73 12.05
N ASN A 125 0.27 -5.44 13.15
CA ASN A 125 0.37 -4.10 13.69
C ASN A 125 1.17 -3.17 12.77
N VAL A 126 2.24 -3.68 12.13
CA VAL A 126 3.00 -2.92 11.12
C VAL A 126 2.12 -2.65 9.90
N ILE A 127 1.38 -3.65 9.43
CA ILE A 127 0.42 -3.50 8.32
C ILE A 127 -0.63 -2.43 8.68
N ARG A 128 -1.16 -2.47 9.92
CA ARG A 128 -2.12 -1.49 10.43
C ARG A 128 -1.55 -0.07 10.40
N LEU A 129 -0.32 0.13 10.84
CA LEU A 129 0.36 1.43 10.83
C LEU A 129 0.60 1.93 9.40
N LEU A 130 1.10 1.07 8.50
CA LEU A 130 1.33 1.41 7.08
C LEU A 130 0.03 1.80 6.37
N GLY A 131 -1.04 1.05 6.64
CA GLY A 131 -2.37 1.32 6.07
C GLY A 131 -3.13 2.44 6.79
N ARG A 132 -2.60 2.94 7.91
CA ARG A 132 -3.18 3.99 8.74
C ARG A 132 -4.58 3.65 9.27
N TRP A 133 -4.79 2.36 9.59
CA TRP A 133 -6.01 1.93 10.27
C TRP A 133 -5.89 2.20 11.77
N ARG A 134 -6.82 2.95 12.31
CA ARG A 134 -6.88 3.28 13.75
C ARG A 134 -7.67 2.27 14.56
N SER A 135 -8.54 1.54 13.91
CA SER A 135 -9.40 0.50 14.50
C SER A 135 -9.07 -0.88 13.93
N ASP A 136 -9.76 -1.88 14.39
CA ASP A 136 -9.66 -3.25 13.90
C ASP A 136 -10.31 -3.46 12.51
N GLU A 137 -10.72 -2.38 11.83
CA GLU A 137 -11.21 -2.43 10.44
C GLU A 137 -10.24 -3.14 9.49
N ILE A 138 -8.94 -3.14 9.80
CA ILE A 138 -7.94 -3.90 9.05
C ILE A 138 -8.32 -5.39 8.95
N LEU A 139 -8.96 -5.96 10.00
CA LEU A 139 -9.32 -7.37 10.03
C LEU A 139 -10.32 -7.74 8.93
N CYS A 140 -11.10 -6.77 8.43
CA CYS A 140 -11.98 -6.97 7.28
C CYS A 140 -11.21 -7.22 5.97
N TYR A 141 -9.94 -6.85 5.92
CA TYR A 141 -9.07 -7.03 4.75
C TYR A 141 -8.10 -8.19 4.88
N LEU A 142 -7.90 -8.72 6.10
CA LEU A 142 -6.97 -9.81 6.35
C LEU A 142 -7.71 -11.16 6.32
N HIS A 143 -7.39 -11.98 5.34
CA HIS A 143 -7.98 -13.32 5.19
C HIS A 143 -6.99 -14.38 5.68
N ILE A 144 -7.21 -14.88 6.90
CA ILE A 144 -6.37 -15.92 7.50
C ILE A 144 -6.39 -17.23 6.69
N GLN A 145 -7.43 -17.45 5.88
CA GLN A 145 -7.56 -18.62 5.00
C GLN A 145 -6.58 -18.64 3.82
N ALA A 146 -5.83 -17.54 3.60
CA ALA A 146 -4.81 -17.52 2.56
C ALA A 146 -3.75 -18.60 2.83
N LYS A 147 -3.51 -19.48 1.85
CA LYS A 147 -2.58 -20.60 1.97
C LYS A 147 -1.21 -20.21 2.56
N PRO A 148 -0.55 -19.13 2.11
CA PRO A 148 0.75 -18.72 2.68
C PRO A 148 0.68 -18.34 4.17
N VAL A 149 -0.49 -17.93 4.67
CA VAL A 149 -0.68 -17.60 6.09
C VAL A 149 -0.81 -18.86 6.93
N MET A 150 -1.53 -19.87 6.43
CA MET A 150 -1.84 -21.10 7.18
C MET A 150 -0.78 -22.20 7.04
N GLN A 151 0.04 -22.12 6.01
CA GLN A 151 0.91 -23.22 5.54
C GLN A 151 1.71 -23.87 6.67
N ASP A 152 2.23 -23.08 7.59
CA ASP A 152 3.14 -23.54 8.63
C ASP A 152 2.51 -23.61 10.02
N PHE A 153 1.20 -23.37 10.20
CA PHE A 153 0.59 -23.31 11.52
C PHE A 153 0.78 -24.60 12.31
N ALA A 154 0.52 -25.75 11.69
CA ALA A 154 0.67 -27.04 12.37
C ALA A 154 2.12 -27.30 12.82
N SER A 155 3.09 -27.03 11.93
CA SER A 155 4.51 -27.18 12.27
C SER A 155 4.93 -26.20 13.37
N ARG A 156 4.50 -24.96 13.30
CA ARG A 156 4.80 -23.95 14.34
C ARG A 156 4.19 -24.27 15.69
N MET A 157 2.98 -24.85 15.72
CA MET A 157 2.37 -25.31 16.97
C MET A 157 3.19 -26.43 17.61
N LEU A 158 3.71 -27.36 16.82
CA LEU A 158 4.54 -28.46 17.34
C LEU A 158 5.92 -27.99 17.84
N THR A 159 6.51 -27.01 17.19
CA THR A 159 7.86 -26.53 17.52
C THR A 159 7.88 -25.44 18.58
N HIS A 160 6.85 -24.59 18.61
CA HIS A 160 6.83 -23.38 19.45
C HIS A 160 5.54 -23.19 20.26
N GLY A 161 4.56 -24.08 20.13
CA GLY A 161 3.27 -23.98 20.77
C GLY A 161 3.21 -24.54 22.21
N ASN A 162 4.33 -24.99 22.78
CA ASN A 162 4.39 -25.49 24.14
C ASN A 162 4.25 -24.33 25.13
N PHE A 163 3.35 -24.46 26.07
CA PHE A 163 3.20 -23.53 27.19
C PHE A 163 3.04 -24.28 28.49
N VAL A 164 3.52 -23.69 29.57
CA VAL A 164 3.34 -24.19 30.92
C VAL A 164 2.66 -23.10 31.73
N LEU A 165 1.53 -23.42 32.35
CA LEU A 165 0.86 -22.52 33.27
C LEU A 165 1.71 -22.36 34.53
N THR A 166 1.99 -21.13 34.94
CA THR A 166 2.62 -20.87 36.23
C THR A 166 1.63 -21.21 37.34
N PRO A 167 1.97 -22.08 38.30
CA PRO A 167 1.08 -22.37 39.40
C PRO A 167 0.67 -21.10 40.15
N ASN A 168 -0.59 -21.04 40.58
CA ASN A 168 -1.16 -19.93 41.36
C ASN A 168 -1.33 -18.57 40.65
N GLN A 169 -1.37 -18.54 39.33
CA GLN A 169 -1.90 -17.37 38.64
C GLN A 169 -3.38 -17.61 38.31
N ASP A 170 -4.26 -16.85 38.97
CA ASP A 170 -5.67 -16.78 38.60
C ASP A 170 -5.73 -16.12 37.21
N VAL A 171 -5.95 -16.92 36.17
CA VAL A 171 -6.22 -16.43 34.82
C VAL A 171 -7.68 -16.01 34.80
N PRO A 172 -8.00 -14.71 34.64
CA PRO A 172 -9.40 -14.31 34.53
C PRO A 172 -9.99 -14.96 33.27
N CYS A 173 -11.04 -15.75 33.46
CA CYS A 173 -11.86 -16.23 32.36
C CYS A 173 -12.67 -15.05 31.83
N TYR A 174 -12.38 -14.64 30.58
CA TYR A 174 -13.19 -13.67 29.85
C TYR A 174 -14.28 -14.36 29.03
#